data_2bd0c8280352ec4113eb95a5f524ae49
#
_entry.id   2bd0c8280352ec4113eb95a5f524ae49
#
_cell.length_a   1.000
_cell.length_b   1.000
_cell.length_c   1.000
_cell.angle_alpha   90.00
_cell.angle_beta   90.00
_cell.angle_gamma   90.00
#
_symmetry.space_group_name_H-M   'P 1'
#
loop_
_entity.id
_entity.type
_entity.pdbx_description
1 polymer ?
#
loop_
_entity_poly.entity_id
_entity_poly.type
_entity_poly.pdbx_seq_one_letter_code
_entity_poly.pdbx_strand_id
1 'polypeptide(L)'
;MSADNGRPAEGPTSPEDHQVVIIGAGPAGLTAAFELQKSGVASTVLEAGDQVGGISRTVVREGWRFDIGGHRFFTKVGPVEDLWHEILPDEDFLMRPRKSRIFYKGKYIDYPLKAANALKNLGVVEAALCVVSYGWARVRPPKDQTNYEGWLVARFGWRLYRTFFKTYTEKVWGIPVSEMPADWAAQRVKSLSLGKAIANAVMPRRNQKDITSLIEEFQYPKYGPGMMWETCRDKVVAAGTDVVMGSTVTRIEHAGGRASAVVAREADGQVTEYPCTDVISSMPISELLEAMDPPASAEARAAAADLRYRDFVTVALVVPAAKVSWTDNWIYIHDPSVRTMRIQNFGSWSPFLVKEGRNVLGLEYTVREGDASWTSPDEELVELGKRELETLGLVDAGDVEAGFVVRQLKAYPIYDDRYEANVLVLRDWLSTHASNVHPVGRNGMFRYNNQDHSMYTAMLTVENIVAGTDHDVWSVNVEEDYHEERQAAGRHGTGRDAPVLPRAALER
;
A
#
# COMPACT_ATOMS: atom_id res chain seq x y z
N MET A 1 7.81 16.26 -56.99
CA MET A 1 7.88 16.38 -55.52
C MET A 1 6.95 15.35 -54.96
N SER A 2 7.52 14.20 -54.60
CA SER A 2 6.77 13.08 -54.02
C SER A 2 6.63 13.34 -52.53
N ALA A 3 5.39 13.37 -52.04
CA ALA A 3 5.11 13.48 -50.61
C ALA A 3 5.45 12.11 -49.99
N ASP A 4 6.45 12.10 -49.13
CA ASP A 4 6.80 10.97 -48.26
C ASP A 4 5.67 10.88 -47.20
N ASN A 5 4.79 9.90 -47.38
CA ASN A 5 3.82 9.52 -46.36
C ASN A 5 4.57 8.80 -45.26
N GLY A 6 4.97 9.55 -44.21
CA GLY A 6 5.55 8.99 -42.99
C GLY A 6 4.61 7.93 -42.40
N ARG A 7 4.92 6.64 -42.63
CA ARG A 7 4.40 5.55 -41.80
C ARG A 7 4.83 5.82 -40.37
N PRO A 8 3.96 5.61 -39.37
CA PRO A 8 4.41 5.57 -38.00
C PRO A 8 5.52 4.48 -37.90
N ALA A 9 6.59 4.79 -37.19
CA ALA A 9 7.66 3.85 -36.97
C ALA A 9 7.07 2.56 -36.39
N GLU A 10 7.23 1.45 -37.09
CA GLU A 10 6.87 0.14 -36.58
C GLU A 10 7.67 -0.07 -35.28
N GLY A 11 7.00 -0.49 -34.19
CA GLY A 11 7.66 -0.81 -32.93
C GLY A 11 8.61 -1.99 -33.06
N PRO A 12 9.44 -2.28 -32.02
CA PRO A 12 10.36 -3.40 -32.02
C PRO A 12 9.67 -4.70 -32.40
N THR A 13 10.31 -5.52 -33.26
CA THR A 13 9.71 -6.75 -33.82
C THR A 13 10.28 -8.03 -33.19
N SER A 14 11.39 -7.90 -32.41
CA SER A 14 12.01 -9.02 -31.69
C SER A 14 12.41 -8.60 -30.27
N PRO A 15 12.58 -9.54 -29.32
CA PRO A 15 13.08 -9.24 -27.97
C PRO A 15 14.41 -8.47 -27.94
N GLU A 16 15.28 -8.72 -28.91
CA GLU A 16 16.59 -8.07 -29.01
C GLU A 16 16.49 -6.59 -29.43
N ASP A 17 15.37 -6.18 -30.02
CA ASP A 17 15.12 -4.79 -30.45
C ASP A 17 14.61 -3.90 -29.31
N HIS A 18 14.18 -4.52 -28.17
CA HIS A 18 13.68 -3.78 -27.02
C HIS A 18 14.82 -3.32 -26.10
N GLN A 19 14.76 -2.06 -25.71
CA GLN A 19 15.59 -1.48 -24.66
C GLN A 19 14.67 -0.80 -23.67
N VAL A 20 14.37 -1.46 -22.55
CA VAL A 20 13.41 -1.00 -21.58
C VAL A 20 14.09 -0.31 -20.41
N VAL A 21 13.71 0.95 -20.14
CA VAL A 21 14.13 1.65 -18.92
C VAL A 21 13.02 1.57 -17.89
N ILE A 22 13.37 1.09 -16.70
CA ILE A 22 12.45 0.94 -15.57
C ILE A 22 12.77 2.00 -14.52
N ILE A 23 11.78 2.80 -14.13
CA ILE A 23 11.95 3.85 -13.13
C ILE A 23 11.36 3.39 -11.78
N GLY A 24 12.25 3.21 -10.81
CA GLY A 24 11.98 2.75 -9.45
C GLY A 24 12.21 1.25 -9.26
N ALA A 25 12.95 0.88 -8.20
CA ALA A 25 13.25 -0.49 -7.78
C ALA A 25 12.35 -0.98 -6.64
N GLY A 26 11.08 -0.55 -6.62
CA GLY A 26 10.04 -1.09 -5.75
C GLY A 26 9.44 -2.39 -6.30
N PRO A 27 8.37 -2.94 -5.66
CA PRO A 27 7.73 -4.18 -6.09
C PRO A 27 7.36 -4.22 -7.57
N ALA A 28 6.80 -3.13 -8.12
CA ALA A 28 6.42 -3.07 -9.53
C ALA A 28 7.64 -3.09 -10.47
N GLY A 29 8.64 -2.22 -10.20
CA GLY A 29 9.80 -2.12 -11.09
C GLY A 29 10.67 -3.37 -11.09
N LEU A 30 10.93 -3.96 -9.92
CA LEU A 30 11.70 -5.22 -9.85
C LEU A 30 10.94 -6.41 -10.42
N THR A 31 9.61 -6.45 -10.30
CA THR A 31 8.78 -7.45 -11.00
C THR A 31 8.90 -7.28 -12.51
N ALA A 32 8.84 -6.05 -13.03
CA ALA A 32 9.03 -5.79 -14.46
C ALA A 32 10.40 -6.25 -14.95
N ALA A 33 11.47 -5.92 -14.21
CA ALA A 33 12.82 -6.35 -14.54
C ALA A 33 12.95 -7.88 -14.57
N PHE A 34 12.34 -8.57 -13.60
CA PHE A 34 12.38 -10.03 -13.53
C PHE A 34 11.64 -10.68 -14.70
N GLU A 35 10.44 -10.19 -15.05
CA GLU A 35 9.65 -10.73 -16.17
C GLU A 35 10.27 -10.41 -17.54
N LEU A 36 10.85 -9.22 -17.72
CA LEU A 36 11.61 -8.86 -18.93
C LEU A 36 12.83 -9.78 -19.10
N GLN A 37 13.57 -10.02 -18.03
CA GLN A 37 14.72 -10.93 -18.02
C GLN A 37 14.30 -12.36 -18.42
N LYS A 38 13.19 -12.88 -17.89
CA LYS A 38 12.64 -14.20 -18.30
C LYS A 38 12.28 -14.24 -19.78
N SER A 39 11.91 -13.11 -20.35
CA SER A 39 11.56 -12.95 -21.77
C SER A 39 12.78 -12.65 -22.67
N GLY A 40 14.00 -12.55 -22.11
CA GLY A 40 15.22 -12.25 -22.86
C GLY A 40 15.32 -10.79 -23.33
N VAL A 41 14.52 -9.88 -22.74
CA VAL A 41 14.52 -8.45 -23.08
C VAL A 41 15.48 -7.68 -22.17
N ALA A 42 16.35 -6.87 -22.79
CA ALA A 42 17.30 -6.01 -22.07
C ALA A 42 16.57 -4.90 -21.31
N SER A 43 16.95 -4.70 -20.04
CA SER A 43 16.38 -3.62 -19.22
C SER A 43 17.41 -3.01 -18.28
N THR A 44 17.18 -1.73 -17.93
CA THR A 44 17.95 -0.99 -16.92
C THR A 44 16.97 -0.42 -15.89
N VAL A 45 17.23 -0.67 -14.60
CA VAL A 45 16.42 -0.15 -13.48
C VAL A 45 17.14 1.05 -12.88
N LEU A 46 16.44 2.18 -12.77
CA LEU A 46 16.92 3.42 -12.15
C LEU A 46 16.20 3.63 -10.81
N GLU A 47 16.92 3.61 -9.69
CA GLU A 47 16.37 3.80 -8.34
C GLU A 47 17.00 5.03 -7.69
N ALA A 48 16.16 5.98 -7.26
CA ALA A 48 16.63 7.21 -6.63
C ALA A 48 17.20 6.98 -5.22
N GLY A 49 16.74 5.94 -4.52
CA GLY A 49 17.17 5.60 -3.17
C GLY A 49 18.46 4.79 -3.12
N ASP A 50 18.87 4.50 -1.89
CA ASP A 50 20.04 3.65 -1.56
C ASP A 50 19.65 2.19 -1.26
N GLN A 51 18.33 1.89 -1.23
CA GLN A 51 17.81 0.56 -0.95
C GLN A 51 16.61 0.25 -1.87
N VAL A 52 16.58 -0.97 -2.39
CA VAL A 52 15.46 -1.50 -3.18
C VAL A 52 14.24 -1.83 -2.32
N GLY A 53 13.08 -2.07 -2.97
CA GLY A 53 11.85 -2.49 -2.30
C GLY A 53 10.83 -1.35 -2.13
N GLY A 54 11.19 -0.10 -2.40
CA GLY A 54 10.29 1.04 -2.25
C GLY A 54 9.70 1.12 -0.84
N ILE A 55 8.38 1.21 -0.69
CA ILE A 55 7.72 1.20 0.63
C ILE A 55 7.66 -0.20 1.25
N SER A 56 7.92 -1.27 0.49
CA SER A 56 8.00 -2.66 0.97
C SER A 56 9.41 -3.07 1.40
N ARG A 57 10.30 -2.11 1.63
CA ARG A 57 11.65 -2.42 2.16
C ARG A 57 11.63 -2.69 3.66
N THR A 58 12.58 -3.48 4.12
CA THR A 58 12.88 -3.66 5.54
C THR A 58 14.11 -2.84 5.89
N VAL A 59 13.95 -1.89 6.80
CA VAL A 59 15.04 -1.01 7.24
C VAL A 59 15.90 -1.73 8.28
N VAL A 60 17.23 -1.58 8.17
CA VAL A 60 18.19 -2.08 9.14
C VAL A 60 18.91 -0.91 9.81
N ARG A 61 18.81 -0.82 11.13
CA ARG A 61 19.51 0.19 11.94
C ARG A 61 20.16 -0.50 13.16
N GLU A 62 21.45 -0.41 13.29
CA GLU A 62 22.22 -1.04 14.40
C GLU A 62 21.90 -2.54 14.59
N GLY A 63 21.58 -3.23 13.48
CA GLY A 63 21.21 -4.64 13.46
C GLY A 63 19.77 -4.94 13.89
N TRP A 64 18.94 -3.92 14.17
CA TRP A 64 17.49 -4.03 14.30
C TRP A 64 16.82 -3.96 12.92
N ARG A 65 15.79 -4.78 12.73
CA ARG A 65 15.02 -4.80 11.48
C ARG A 65 13.58 -4.38 11.74
N PHE A 66 13.06 -3.53 10.87
CA PHE A 66 11.66 -3.12 10.92
C PHE A 66 11.20 -2.62 9.55
N ASP A 67 9.93 -2.81 9.24
CA ASP A 67 9.35 -2.44 7.98
C ASP A 67 8.75 -1.03 8.00
N ILE A 68 8.58 -0.45 6.83
CA ILE A 68 7.82 0.77 6.64
C ILE A 68 6.35 0.40 6.48
N GLY A 69 5.63 0.24 7.60
CA GLY A 69 4.27 -0.29 7.62
C GLY A 69 4.18 -1.81 7.60
N GLY A 70 2.99 -2.34 7.50
CA GLY A 70 2.76 -3.79 7.50
C GLY A 70 2.54 -4.32 6.09
N HIS A 71 3.37 -5.26 5.65
CA HIS A 71 3.32 -5.87 4.33
C HIS A 71 3.11 -7.38 4.44
N ARG A 72 1.85 -7.84 4.37
CA ARG A 72 1.52 -9.26 4.32
C ARG A 72 1.67 -9.79 2.91
N PHE A 73 2.23 -11.00 2.80
CA PHE A 73 2.29 -11.74 1.56
C PHE A 73 1.03 -12.61 1.49
N PHE A 74 0.06 -12.06 0.85
CA PHE A 74 -1.22 -12.67 0.54
C PHE A 74 -1.73 -12.09 -0.77
N THR A 75 -2.15 -12.93 -1.68
CA THR A 75 -2.71 -12.52 -2.96
C THR A 75 -3.86 -13.42 -3.40
N LYS A 76 -4.70 -12.92 -4.29
CA LYS A 76 -5.69 -13.70 -5.06
C LYS A 76 -5.20 -13.96 -6.49
N VAL A 77 -4.03 -13.49 -6.84
CA VAL A 77 -3.45 -13.56 -8.19
C VAL A 77 -2.41 -14.67 -8.24
N GLY A 78 -2.76 -15.82 -8.84
CA GLY A 78 -1.88 -16.98 -8.93
C GLY A 78 -0.49 -16.67 -9.47
N PRO A 79 -0.34 -15.97 -10.61
CA PRO A 79 0.97 -15.60 -11.14
C PRO A 79 1.86 -14.81 -10.17
N VAL A 80 1.28 -13.99 -9.29
CA VAL A 80 2.04 -13.26 -8.27
C VAL A 80 2.52 -14.19 -7.17
N GLU A 81 1.68 -15.13 -6.72
CA GLU A 81 2.08 -16.16 -5.76
C GLU A 81 3.22 -17.02 -6.32
N ASP A 82 3.12 -17.44 -7.58
CA ASP A 82 4.16 -18.22 -8.26
C ASP A 82 5.48 -17.45 -8.31
N LEU A 83 5.44 -16.16 -8.65
CA LEU A 83 6.63 -15.32 -8.70
C LEU A 83 7.29 -15.13 -7.32
N TRP A 84 6.53 -15.04 -6.24
CA TRP A 84 7.12 -15.00 -4.90
C TRP A 84 8.03 -16.20 -4.64
N HIS A 85 7.57 -17.41 -5.02
CA HIS A 85 8.30 -18.66 -4.82
C HIS A 85 9.39 -18.89 -5.89
N GLU A 86 9.35 -18.19 -7.02
CA GLU A 86 10.49 -18.11 -7.95
C GLU A 86 11.62 -17.22 -7.39
N ILE A 87 11.27 -16.15 -6.68
CA ILE A 87 12.24 -15.21 -6.11
C ILE A 87 12.85 -15.75 -4.82
N LEU A 88 12.00 -16.16 -3.84
CA LEU A 88 12.44 -16.71 -2.56
C LEU A 88 12.07 -18.18 -2.44
N PRO A 89 12.96 -19.03 -1.89
CA PRO A 89 12.62 -20.42 -1.58
C PRO A 89 11.60 -20.50 -0.44
N ASP A 90 10.80 -21.57 -0.43
CA ASP A 90 9.70 -21.79 0.52
C ASP A 90 10.14 -21.73 1.99
N GLU A 91 11.37 -22.18 2.29
CA GLU A 91 11.98 -22.15 3.62
C GLU A 91 12.25 -20.75 4.18
N ASP A 92 12.25 -19.74 3.32
CA ASP A 92 12.42 -18.34 3.71
C ASP A 92 11.08 -17.62 3.97
N PHE A 93 9.96 -18.31 3.75
CA PHE A 93 8.64 -17.83 4.16
C PHE A 93 8.19 -18.42 5.48
N LEU A 94 7.75 -17.56 6.37
CA LEU A 94 7.09 -17.94 7.61
C LEU A 94 5.57 -17.84 7.43
N MET A 95 4.84 -18.88 7.88
CA MET A 95 3.41 -18.79 8.06
C MET A 95 3.11 -18.04 9.34
N ARG A 96 2.38 -16.93 9.24
CA ARG A 96 2.08 -16.07 10.40
C ARG A 96 0.58 -15.94 10.60
N PRO A 97 0.09 -16.09 11.85
CA PRO A 97 -1.31 -15.88 12.16
C PRO A 97 -1.67 -14.41 11.90
N ARG A 98 -2.79 -14.21 11.20
CA ARG A 98 -3.34 -12.90 10.98
C ARG A 98 -4.06 -12.41 12.22
N LYS A 99 -3.40 -11.59 12.99
CA LYS A 99 -3.96 -11.02 14.20
C LYS A 99 -3.79 -9.51 14.23
N SER A 100 -4.90 -8.79 14.22
CA SER A 100 -4.91 -7.33 14.41
C SER A 100 -6.18 -6.93 15.15
N ARG A 101 -6.08 -5.97 16.05
CA ARG A 101 -7.21 -5.47 16.83
C ARG A 101 -7.21 -3.95 16.89
N ILE A 102 -8.36 -3.39 17.21
CA ILE A 102 -8.50 -1.97 17.53
C ILE A 102 -8.17 -1.79 19.01
N PHE A 103 -7.31 -0.81 19.31
CA PHE A 103 -7.04 -0.38 20.67
C PHE A 103 -7.76 0.96 20.95
N TYR A 104 -8.60 0.94 21.98
CA TYR A 104 -9.38 2.11 22.39
C TYR A 104 -9.61 2.10 23.90
N LYS A 105 -9.17 3.17 24.60
CA LYS A 105 -9.32 3.35 26.05
C LYS A 105 -8.86 2.14 26.85
N GLY A 106 -7.65 1.64 26.58
CA GLY A 106 -7.06 0.50 27.30
C GLY A 106 -7.68 -0.86 26.96
N LYS A 107 -8.53 -0.97 25.93
CA LYS A 107 -9.19 -2.21 25.55
C LYS A 107 -8.90 -2.60 24.11
N TYR A 108 -8.80 -3.92 23.89
CA TYR A 108 -8.64 -4.52 22.57
C TYR A 108 -10.01 -4.96 22.02
N ILE A 109 -10.36 -4.49 20.84
CA ILE A 109 -11.60 -4.79 20.14
C ILE A 109 -11.27 -5.50 18.84
N ASP A 110 -11.98 -6.58 18.53
CA ASP A 110 -11.72 -7.39 17.33
C ASP A 110 -11.79 -6.56 16.04
N TYR A 111 -10.88 -6.84 15.13
CA TYR A 111 -10.90 -6.33 13.75
C TYR A 111 -10.93 -7.49 12.76
N PRO A 112 -11.83 -7.50 11.79
CA PRO A 112 -12.89 -6.52 11.53
C PRO A 112 -13.87 -6.36 12.68
N LEU A 113 -14.46 -5.17 12.78
CA LEU A 113 -15.33 -4.81 13.88
C LEU A 113 -16.52 -5.77 13.99
N LYS A 114 -16.53 -6.59 15.05
CA LYS A 114 -17.68 -7.45 15.39
C LYS A 114 -18.55 -6.69 16.39
N ALA A 115 -19.79 -6.36 16.02
CA ALA A 115 -20.62 -5.50 16.84
C ALA A 115 -20.85 -6.06 18.27
N ALA A 116 -21.02 -7.37 18.44
CA ALA A 116 -21.16 -7.97 19.76
C ALA A 116 -19.89 -7.81 20.63
N ASN A 117 -18.70 -7.99 20.02
CA ASN A 117 -17.42 -7.78 20.70
C ASN A 117 -17.22 -6.30 21.02
N ALA A 118 -17.50 -5.39 20.07
CA ALA A 118 -17.40 -3.95 20.28
C ALA A 118 -18.31 -3.48 21.43
N LEU A 119 -19.58 -3.86 21.42
CA LEU A 119 -20.54 -3.48 22.46
C LEU A 119 -20.15 -4.03 23.84
N LYS A 120 -19.66 -5.27 23.90
CA LYS A 120 -19.15 -5.89 25.15
C LYS A 120 -17.95 -5.12 25.71
N ASN A 121 -16.99 -4.75 24.84
CA ASN A 121 -15.77 -4.04 25.27
C ASN A 121 -16.01 -2.56 25.59
N LEU A 122 -16.98 -1.90 24.95
CA LEU A 122 -17.39 -0.53 25.29
C LEU A 122 -18.03 -0.44 26.67
N GLY A 123 -18.65 -1.52 27.15
CA GLY A 123 -19.44 -1.55 28.39
C GLY A 123 -20.91 -1.23 28.16
N VAL A 124 -21.77 -1.64 29.11
CA VAL A 124 -23.24 -1.65 28.95
C VAL A 124 -23.79 -0.25 28.68
N VAL A 125 -23.31 0.77 29.41
CA VAL A 125 -23.79 2.14 29.25
C VAL A 125 -23.47 2.71 27.86
N GLU A 126 -22.23 2.57 27.43
CA GLU A 126 -21.78 3.06 26.13
C GLU A 126 -22.46 2.29 24.98
N ALA A 127 -22.64 0.98 25.14
CA ALA A 127 -23.37 0.15 24.20
C ALA A 127 -24.83 0.61 24.04
N ALA A 128 -25.54 0.87 25.17
CA ALA A 128 -26.90 1.39 25.16
C ALA A 128 -26.98 2.76 24.46
N LEU A 129 -26.04 3.65 24.75
CA LEU A 129 -25.97 4.97 24.09
C LEU A 129 -25.69 4.86 22.59
N CYS A 130 -24.88 3.88 22.15
CA CYS A 130 -24.68 3.60 20.72
C CYS A 130 -25.98 3.14 20.05
N VAL A 131 -26.75 2.24 20.69
CA VAL A 131 -28.04 1.77 20.16
C VAL A 131 -29.06 2.92 20.08
N VAL A 132 -29.18 3.76 21.12
CA VAL A 132 -30.04 4.96 21.11
C VAL A 132 -29.62 5.91 19.99
N SER A 133 -28.33 6.18 19.87
CA SER A 133 -27.78 7.05 18.81
C SER A 133 -28.05 6.50 17.40
N TYR A 134 -27.99 5.19 17.23
CA TYR A 134 -28.38 4.51 15.99
C TYR A 134 -29.87 4.68 15.69
N GLY A 135 -30.74 4.41 16.67
CA GLY A 135 -32.19 4.61 16.54
C GLY A 135 -32.53 6.05 16.15
N TRP A 136 -31.89 7.03 16.79
CA TRP A 136 -32.06 8.44 16.46
C TRP A 136 -31.64 8.78 15.02
N ALA A 137 -30.51 8.27 14.56
CA ALA A 137 -30.02 8.48 13.19
C ALA A 137 -30.96 7.82 12.14
N ARG A 138 -31.68 6.76 12.49
CA ARG A 138 -32.70 6.14 11.62
C ARG A 138 -33.98 6.96 11.53
N VAL A 139 -34.35 7.66 12.59
CA VAL A 139 -35.54 8.53 12.62
C VAL A 139 -35.23 9.90 12.02
N ARG A 140 -34.03 10.43 12.29
CA ARG A 140 -33.53 11.71 11.76
C ARG A 140 -32.16 11.52 11.12
N PRO A 141 -32.11 10.97 9.89
CA PRO A 141 -30.85 10.77 9.19
C PRO A 141 -30.21 12.12 8.84
N PRO A 142 -28.87 12.17 8.70
CA PRO A 142 -28.17 13.34 8.17
C PRO A 142 -28.77 13.76 6.83
N LYS A 143 -28.86 15.07 6.61
CA LYS A 143 -29.42 15.62 5.35
C LYS A 143 -28.51 15.32 4.17
N ASP A 144 -27.21 15.42 4.38
CA ASP A 144 -26.19 15.10 3.40
C ASP A 144 -25.60 13.72 3.69
N GLN A 145 -25.72 12.78 2.77
CA GLN A 145 -25.17 11.43 2.82
C GLN A 145 -24.23 11.17 1.61
N THR A 146 -23.85 12.22 0.89
CA THR A 146 -22.90 12.14 -0.23
C THR A 146 -21.46 12.12 0.24
N ASN A 147 -21.23 12.48 1.50
CA ASN A 147 -19.93 12.41 2.17
C ASN A 147 -19.82 11.22 3.13
N TYR A 148 -18.58 10.88 3.50
CA TYR A 148 -18.24 9.78 4.40
C TYR A 148 -18.94 9.87 5.76
N GLU A 149 -18.97 11.06 6.37
CA GLU A 149 -19.60 11.28 7.67
C GLU A 149 -21.10 10.97 7.63
N GLY A 150 -21.83 11.62 6.74
CA GLY A 150 -23.27 11.45 6.65
C GLY A 150 -23.67 10.02 6.28
N TRP A 151 -22.92 9.38 5.40
CA TRP A 151 -23.14 7.98 5.00
C TRP A 151 -22.98 7.01 6.18
N LEU A 152 -21.94 7.17 7.00
CA LEU A 152 -21.69 6.33 8.18
C LEU A 152 -22.66 6.62 9.31
N VAL A 153 -22.94 7.89 9.57
CA VAL A 153 -23.89 8.28 10.63
C VAL A 153 -25.28 7.72 10.36
N ALA A 154 -25.76 7.77 9.13
CA ALA A 154 -27.05 7.19 8.74
C ALA A 154 -27.12 5.67 9.00
N ARG A 155 -25.98 4.95 8.97
CA ARG A 155 -25.88 3.49 9.13
C ARG A 155 -25.52 3.02 10.52
N PHE A 156 -24.75 3.81 11.27
CA PHE A 156 -24.18 3.40 12.57
C PHE A 156 -24.54 4.33 13.73
N GLY A 157 -25.10 5.50 13.45
CA GLY A 157 -25.38 6.54 14.44
C GLY A 157 -24.12 7.34 14.81
N TRP A 158 -24.34 8.55 15.32
CA TRP A 158 -23.27 9.50 15.67
C TRP A 158 -22.25 8.95 16.65
N ARG A 159 -22.68 8.15 17.63
CA ARG A 159 -21.80 7.71 18.71
C ARG A 159 -20.80 6.67 18.22
N LEU A 160 -21.26 5.64 17.51
CA LEU A 160 -20.40 4.60 16.97
C LEU A 160 -19.46 5.16 15.89
N TYR A 161 -20.00 6.06 15.05
CA TYR A 161 -19.23 6.78 14.05
C TYR A 161 -18.05 7.54 14.67
N ARG A 162 -18.29 8.35 15.70
CA ARG A 162 -17.23 9.12 16.38
C ARG A 162 -16.20 8.23 17.06
N THR A 163 -16.61 7.09 17.61
CA THR A 163 -15.72 6.18 18.33
C THR A 163 -14.80 5.39 17.41
N PHE A 164 -15.34 4.85 16.31
CA PHE A 164 -14.60 3.86 15.50
C PHE A 164 -14.19 4.35 14.11
N PHE A 165 -14.81 5.39 13.61
CA PHE A 165 -14.54 5.82 12.23
C PHE A 165 -13.86 7.18 12.16
N LYS A 166 -14.44 8.21 12.80
CA LYS A 166 -13.96 9.58 12.64
C LYS A 166 -12.49 9.73 13.01
N THR A 167 -12.15 9.50 14.28
CA THR A 167 -10.80 9.76 14.80
C THR A 167 -9.71 9.01 14.02
N TYR A 168 -9.94 7.73 13.74
CA TYR A 168 -8.97 6.92 13.02
C TYR A 168 -8.83 7.37 11.57
N THR A 169 -9.94 7.60 10.88
CA THR A 169 -9.93 8.04 9.47
C THR A 169 -9.23 9.38 9.31
N GLU A 170 -9.54 10.36 10.19
CA GLU A 170 -8.86 11.66 10.17
C GLU A 170 -7.36 11.56 10.51
N LYS A 171 -6.95 10.64 11.41
CA LYS A 171 -5.53 10.36 11.64
C LYS A 171 -4.84 9.86 10.37
N VAL A 172 -5.45 8.90 9.67
CA VAL A 172 -4.86 8.27 8.47
C VAL A 172 -4.79 9.25 7.30
N TRP A 173 -5.89 9.95 7.01
CA TRP A 173 -6.01 10.75 5.78
C TRP A 173 -5.65 12.22 5.96
N GLY A 174 -5.68 12.71 7.20
CA GLY A 174 -5.32 14.09 7.54
C GLY A 174 -6.23 15.15 6.91
N ILE A 175 -7.44 14.76 6.52
CA ILE A 175 -8.52 15.63 6.05
C ILE A 175 -9.77 15.33 6.86
N PRO A 176 -10.66 16.32 7.07
CA PRO A 176 -11.94 16.08 7.71
C PRO A 176 -12.76 15.03 6.95
N VAL A 177 -13.35 14.09 7.68
CA VAL A 177 -14.16 13.04 7.05
C VAL A 177 -15.41 13.55 6.33
N SER A 178 -15.83 14.78 6.63
CA SER A 178 -16.92 15.49 5.91
C SER A 178 -16.54 15.89 4.48
N GLU A 179 -15.24 15.96 4.17
CA GLU A 179 -14.71 16.28 2.84
C GLU A 179 -14.45 15.03 1.98
N MET A 180 -14.61 13.84 2.56
CA MET A 180 -14.39 12.56 1.86
C MET A 180 -15.68 12.08 1.19
N PRO A 181 -15.62 11.54 -0.05
CA PRO A 181 -16.78 10.97 -0.73
C PRO A 181 -17.40 9.77 0.01
N ALA A 182 -18.72 9.60 -0.07
CA ALA A 182 -19.44 8.49 0.55
C ALA A 182 -19.06 7.12 -0.02
N ASP A 183 -18.74 7.05 -1.32
CA ASP A 183 -18.37 5.81 -2.00
C ASP A 183 -17.13 5.17 -1.37
N TRP A 184 -16.23 5.99 -0.88
CA TRP A 184 -15.06 5.54 -0.14
C TRP A 184 -15.41 4.81 1.18
N ALA A 185 -16.46 5.28 1.88
CA ALA A 185 -17.00 4.57 3.04
C ALA A 185 -17.72 3.28 2.63
N ALA A 186 -18.49 3.34 1.53
CA ALA A 186 -19.26 2.21 1.04
C ALA A 186 -18.36 1.03 0.68
N GLN A 187 -17.23 1.27 0.04
CA GLN A 187 -16.27 0.25 -0.35
C GLN A 187 -15.64 -0.47 0.87
N ARG A 188 -15.30 0.28 1.94
CA ARG A 188 -14.57 -0.27 3.10
C ARG A 188 -15.44 -0.82 4.21
N VAL A 189 -16.74 -0.50 4.21
CA VAL A 189 -17.67 -0.85 5.29
C VAL A 189 -18.85 -1.71 4.78
N LYS A 190 -18.74 -2.28 3.57
CA LYS A 190 -19.81 -3.05 2.88
C LYS A 190 -20.43 -4.17 3.73
N SER A 191 -19.68 -4.86 4.58
CA SER A 191 -20.14 -6.03 5.35
C SER A 191 -20.73 -5.71 6.73
N LEU A 192 -20.59 -4.47 7.24
CA LEU A 192 -21.04 -4.09 8.57
C LEU A 192 -22.49 -3.58 8.57
N SER A 193 -23.39 -4.37 9.14
CA SER A 193 -24.77 -3.91 9.45
C SER A 193 -25.02 -3.99 10.95
N LEU A 194 -25.10 -2.83 11.60
CA LEU A 194 -25.42 -2.76 13.04
C LEU A 194 -26.81 -3.33 13.32
N GLY A 195 -27.78 -3.15 12.41
CA GLY A 195 -29.11 -3.72 12.54
C GLY A 195 -29.11 -5.25 12.57
N LYS A 196 -28.37 -5.89 11.64
CA LYS A 196 -28.16 -7.37 11.64
C LYS A 196 -27.43 -7.82 12.90
N ALA A 197 -26.46 -7.06 13.37
CA ALA A 197 -25.67 -7.40 14.54
C ALA A 197 -26.50 -7.30 15.85
N ILE A 198 -27.34 -6.29 15.99
CA ILE A 198 -28.28 -6.15 17.11
C ILE A 198 -29.33 -7.28 17.06
N ALA A 199 -29.91 -7.54 15.89
CA ALA A 199 -30.86 -8.64 15.70
C ALA A 199 -30.24 -10.00 16.06
N ASN A 200 -29.00 -10.27 15.62
CA ASN A 200 -28.28 -11.50 15.95
C ASN A 200 -27.86 -11.60 17.42
N ALA A 201 -27.71 -10.48 18.13
CA ALA A 201 -27.43 -10.47 19.57
C ALA A 201 -28.67 -10.74 20.43
N VAL A 202 -29.88 -10.47 19.89
CA VAL A 202 -31.16 -10.63 20.60
C VAL A 202 -31.88 -11.95 20.21
N MET A 203 -31.63 -12.49 19.02
CA MET A 203 -32.26 -13.74 18.55
C MET A 203 -31.39 -14.96 18.84
N PRO A 204 -31.99 -16.11 19.25
CA PRO A 204 -31.27 -17.36 19.44
C PRO A 204 -30.66 -17.84 18.13
N ARG A 205 -29.41 -18.32 18.20
CA ARG A 205 -28.61 -18.81 17.05
C ARG A 205 -29.32 -19.99 16.35
N ARG A 206 -29.93 -19.72 15.21
CA ARG A 206 -30.30 -20.78 14.24
C ARG A 206 -29.75 -20.37 12.87
N ASN A 207 -28.79 -21.16 12.35
CA ASN A 207 -28.17 -21.04 11.01
C ASN A 207 -27.38 -19.74 10.72
N GLN A 208 -26.14 -19.67 11.21
CA GLN A 208 -25.11 -18.82 10.61
C GLN A 208 -24.32 -19.65 9.59
N LYS A 209 -24.72 -19.59 8.31
CA LYS A 209 -23.96 -20.19 7.19
C LYS A 209 -23.26 -19.16 6.29
N ASP A 210 -23.30 -17.87 6.61
CA ASP A 210 -22.64 -16.81 5.85
C ASP A 210 -21.70 -16.00 6.76
N ILE A 211 -20.64 -16.66 7.24
CA ILE A 211 -19.48 -15.91 7.75
C ILE A 211 -18.42 -16.02 6.65
N THR A 212 -18.27 -15.00 5.86
CA THR A 212 -17.08 -14.77 5.06
C THR A 212 -15.89 -14.83 6.00
N SER A 213 -15.12 -15.92 5.97
CA SER A 213 -13.97 -16.08 6.86
C SER A 213 -12.82 -15.28 6.29
N LEU A 214 -12.25 -14.39 7.11
CA LEU A 214 -10.97 -13.77 6.79
C LEU A 214 -9.88 -14.85 6.73
N ILE A 215 -8.80 -14.52 6.01
CA ILE A 215 -7.59 -15.32 6.02
C ILE A 215 -7.10 -15.43 7.46
N GLU A 216 -6.84 -16.63 7.90
CA GLU A 216 -6.36 -16.90 9.26
C GLU A 216 -4.83 -16.75 9.36
N GLU A 217 -4.12 -17.04 8.26
CA GLU A 217 -2.65 -16.98 8.17
C GLU A 217 -2.22 -16.33 6.86
N PHE A 218 -1.02 -15.77 6.84
CA PHE A 218 -0.37 -15.21 5.66
C PHE A 218 1.12 -15.56 5.65
N GLN A 219 1.73 -15.51 4.48
CA GLN A 219 3.17 -15.66 4.32
C GLN A 219 3.89 -14.36 4.67
N TYR A 220 5.12 -14.50 5.17
CA TYR A 220 5.98 -13.38 5.46
C TYR A 220 7.45 -13.78 5.34
N PRO A 221 8.26 -13.07 4.53
CA PRO A 221 9.67 -13.37 4.43
C PRO A 221 10.37 -13.25 5.79
N LYS A 222 11.20 -14.20 6.11
CA LYS A 222 11.89 -14.40 7.39
C LYS A 222 12.57 -13.13 7.93
N TYR A 223 13.22 -12.36 7.06
CA TYR A 223 13.88 -11.10 7.43
C TYR A 223 13.11 -9.84 6.97
N GLY A 224 11.80 -9.98 6.74
CA GLY A 224 10.92 -8.91 6.28
C GLY A 224 10.76 -8.85 4.76
N PRO A 225 9.80 -8.05 4.26
CA PRO A 225 9.52 -7.92 2.83
C PRO A 225 10.72 -7.44 2.01
N GLY A 226 11.62 -6.65 2.62
CA GLY A 226 12.86 -6.22 1.96
C GLY A 226 13.71 -7.37 1.45
N MET A 227 13.74 -8.50 2.18
CA MET A 227 14.44 -9.71 1.75
C MET A 227 14.00 -10.20 0.35
N MET A 228 12.69 -10.14 0.05
CA MET A 228 12.16 -10.47 -1.26
C MET A 228 12.77 -9.60 -2.35
N TRP A 229 12.79 -8.30 -2.12
CA TRP A 229 13.21 -7.33 -3.15
C TRP A 229 14.71 -7.27 -3.31
N GLU A 230 15.48 -7.46 -2.24
CA GLU A 230 16.94 -7.62 -2.29
C GLU A 230 17.32 -8.88 -3.09
N THR A 231 16.64 -10.00 -2.81
CA THR A 231 16.87 -11.24 -3.58
C THR A 231 16.44 -11.10 -5.04
N CYS A 232 15.33 -10.42 -5.31
CA CYS A 232 14.89 -10.14 -6.68
C CYS A 232 15.94 -9.34 -7.45
N ARG A 233 16.44 -8.24 -6.87
CA ARG A 233 17.52 -7.43 -7.43
C ARG A 233 18.75 -8.30 -7.73
N ASP A 234 19.18 -9.11 -6.76
CA ASP A 234 20.39 -9.92 -6.93
C ASP A 234 20.24 -10.94 -8.06
N LYS A 235 19.05 -11.51 -8.24
CA LYS A 235 18.76 -12.42 -9.35
C LYS A 235 18.77 -11.72 -10.71
N VAL A 236 18.12 -10.55 -10.84
CA VAL A 236 18.08 -9.82 -12.12
C VAL A 236 19.46 -9.28 -12.49
N VAL A 237 20.25 -8.82 -11.51
CA VAL A 237 21.64 -8.39 -11.73
C VAL A 237 22.52 -9.57 -12.17
N ALA A 238 22.41 -10.72 -11.52
CA ALA A 238 23.13 -11.92 -11.89
C ALA A 238 22.78 -12.40 -13.31
N ALA A 239 21.61 -12.08 -13.80
CA ALA A 239 21.13 -12.37 -15.14
C ALA A 239 21.45 -11.28 -16.18
N GLY A 240 22.13 -10.19 -15.79
CA GLY A 240 22.63 -9.15 -16.68
C GLY A 240 21.79 -7.87 -16.75
N THR A 241 20.77 -7.70 -15.91
CA THR A 241 20.04 -6.45 -15.80
C THR A 241 20.84 -5.45 -14.94
N ASP A 242 21.00 -4.22 -15.43
CA ASP A 242 21.61 -3.15 -14.65
C ASP A 242 20.60 -2.54 -13.66
N VAL A 243 20.96 -2.49 -12.37
CA VAL A 243 20.18 -1.81 -11.33
C VAL A 243 21.02 -0.67 -10.76
N VAL A 244 20.74 0.55 -11.20
CA VAL A 244 21.50 1.76 -10.86
C VAL A 244 20.86 2.44 -9.66
N MET A 245 21.51 2.34 -8.49
CA MET A 245 21.05 2.95 -7.25
C MET A 245 21.53 4.39 -7.13
N GLY A 246 20.78 5.25 -6.42
CA GLY A 246 21.08 6.67 -6.28
C GLY A 246 20.91 7.45 -7.59
N SER A 247 20.13 6.92 -8.52
CA SER A 247 19.90 7.47 -9.85
C SER A 247 18.51 8.10 -9.93
N THR A 248 18.45 9.44 -9.85
CA THR A 248 17.20 10.19 -9.86
C THR A 248 16.86 10.63 -11.27
N VAL A 249 15.76 10.12 -11.82
CA VAL A 249 15.26 10.56 -13.13
C VAL A 249 14.85 12.04 -13.06
N THR A 250 15.39 12.81 -14.00
CA THR A 250 15.15 14.27 -14.07
C THR A 250 14.47 14.69 -15.36
N ARG A 251 14.53 13.85 -16.43
CA ARG A 251 13.93 14.19 -17.71
C ARG A 251 13.62 12.91 -18.50
N ILE A 252 12.53 12.95 -19.25
CA ILE A 252 12.11 11.92 -20.21
C ILE A 252 11.93 12.60 -21.57
N GLU A 253 12.82 12.32 -22.50
CA GLU A 253 12.78 12.90 -23.83
C GLU A 253 11.76 12.18 -24.70
N HIS A 254 10.88 12.94 -25.37
CA HIS A 254 9.88 12.35 -26.23
C HIS A 254 9.66 13.19 -27.50
N ALA A 255 9.34 12.51 -28.58
CA ALA A 255 8.96 13.13 -29.85
C ALA A 255 8.09 12.14 -30.66
N GLY A 256 7.21 12.69 -31.51
CA GLY A 256 6.38 11.87 -32.40
C GLY A 256 5.45 10.88 -31.68
N GLY A 257 5.04 11.20 -30.45
CA GLY A 257 4.15 10.34 -29.66
C GLY A 257 4.85 9.24 -28.86
N ARG A 258 6.18 9.24 -28.80
CA ARG A 258 6.98 8.22 -28.10
C ARG A 258 8.15 8.83 -27.33
N ALA A 259 8.47 8.27 -26.17
CA ALA A 259 9.69 8.53 -25.45
C ALA A 259 10.88 7.86 -26.18
N SER A 260 12.04 8.49 -26.15
CA SER A 260 13.28 8.02 -26.81
C SER A 260 14.43 7.84 -25.83
N ALA A 261 14.44 8.58 -24.71
CA ALA A 261 15.47 8.46 -23.68
C ALA A 261 14.95 8.89 -22.31
N VAL A 262 15.57 8.33 -21.27
CA VAL A 262 15.41 8.73 -19.87
C VAL A 262 16.74 9.34 -19.41
N VAL A 263 16.69 10.53 -18.82
CA VAL A 263 17.87 11.20 -18.28
C VAL A 263 17.80 11.17 -16.75
N ALA A 264 18.86 10.67 -16.14
CA ALA A 264 18.94 10.58 -14.68
C ALA A 264 20.21 11.29 -14.17
N ARG A 265 20.10 11.77 -12.93
CA ARG A 265 21.22 12.29 -12.16
C ARG A 265 21.64 11.27 -11.14
N GLU A 266 22.89 10.85 -11.24
CA GLU A 266 23.52 9.88 -10.35
C GLU A 266 23.90 10.53 -9.00
N ALA A 267 24.19 9.71 -7.99
CA ALA A 267 24.53 10.15 -6.65
C ALA A 267 25.79 11.04 -6.59
N ASP A 268 26.72 10.87 -7.52
CA ASP A 268 27.94 11.68 -7.69
C ASP A 268 27.70 13.01 -8.44
N GLY A 269 26.46 13.24 -8.91
CA GLY A 269 26.05 14.43 -9.67
C GLY A 269 26.22 14.28 -11.19
N GLN A 270 26.76 13.16 -11.68
CA GLN A 270 26.82 12.88 -13.11
C GLN A 270 25.40 12.80 -13.68
N VAL A 271 25.23 13.27 -14.91
CA VAL A 271 23.98 13.15 -15.66
C VAL A 271 24.18 12.13 -16.76
N THR A 272 23.39 11.05 -16.73
CA THR A 272 23.46 9.96 -17.67
C THR A 272 22.16 9.87 -18.47
N GLU A 273 22.28 9.66 -19.78
CA GLU A 273 21.17 9.44 -20.69
C GLU A 273 21.05 7.95 -20.99
N TYR A 274 19.84 7.42 -20.88
CA TYR A 274 19.49 6.03 -21.12
C TYR A 274 18.52 5.98 -22.31
N PRO A 275 18.98 5.65 -23.53
CA PRO A 275 18.11 5.44 -24.67
C PRO A 275 17.11 4.34 -24.40
N CYS A 276 15.88 4.44 -24.91
CA CYS A 276 14.84 3.45 -24.64
C CYS A 276 13.86 3.30 -25.81
N THR A 277 13.33 2.08 -25.95
CA THR A 277 12.16 1.80 -26.78
C THR A 277 10.88 1.91 -25.95
N ASP A 278 10.95 1.58 -24.67
CA ASP A 278 9.84 1.61 -23.72
C ASP A 278 10.33 2.06 -22.34
N VAL A 279 9.44 2.71 -21.58
CA VAL A 279 9.67 3.13 -20.21
C VAL A 279 8.59 2.54 -19.31
N ILE A 280 8.97 1.77 -18.29
CA ILE A 280 8.05 1.30 -17.23
C ILE A 280 8.31 2.15 -15.99
N SER A 281 7.31 2.94 -15.56
CA SER A 281 7.49 3.91 -14.47
C SER A 281 6.66 3.60 -13.25
N SER A 282 7.29 3.38 -12.10
CA SER A 282 6.66 3.33 -10.79
C SER A 282 6.82 4.62 -9.98
N MET A 283 7.49 5.64 -10.52
CA MET A 283 7.58 6.95 -9.90
C MET A 283 6.19 7.62 -9.83
N PRO A 284 5.96 8.55 -8.91
CA PRO A 284 4.68 9.25 -8.84
C PRO A 284 4.29 9.86 -10.19
N ILE A 285 3.08 9.59 -10.67
CA ILE A 285 2.63 10.04 -12.00
C ILE A 285 2.70 11.56 -12.15
N SER A 286 2.55 12.32 -11.07
CA SER A 286 2.74 13.77 -11.08
C SER A 286 4.18 14.16 -11.43
N GLU A 287 5.17 13.49 -10.82
CA GLU A 287 6.59 13.72 -11.11
C GLU A 287 6.98 13.20 -12.51
N LEU A 288 6.36 12.11 -12.96
CA LEU A 288 6.53 11.59 -14.31
C LEU A 288 6.17 12.65 -15.36
N LEU A 289 5.01 13.32 -15.17
CA LEU A 289 4.55 14.37 -16.09
C LEU A 289 5.42 15.64 -16.01
N GLU A 290 5.96 15.97 -14.84
CA GLU A 290 6.90 17.08 -14.67
C GLU A 290 8.24 16.81 -15.36
N ALA A 291 8.67 15.56 -15.46
CA ALA A 291 9.92 15.15 -16.10
C ALA A 291 9.84 15.09 -17.64
N MET A 292 8.68 15.27 -18.25
CA MET A 292 8.54 15.16 -19.72
C MET A 292 9.20 16.34 -20.44
N ASP A 293 9.98 16.04 -21.49
CA ASP A 293 10.66 17.01 -22.36
C ASP A 293 10.43 16.67 -23.85
N PRO A 294 9.71 17.47 -24.60
CA PRO A 294 9.06 18.75 -24.26
C PRO A 294 8.05 18.68 -23.12
N PRO A 295 7.88 19.78 -22.36
CA PRO A 295 6.96 19.77 -21.21
C PRO A 295 5.53 19.39 -21.58
N ALA A 296 4.87 18.66 -20.71
CA ALA A 296 3.46 18.33 -20.83
C ALA A 296 2.57 19.59 -20.96
N SER A 297 1.39 19.44 -21.52
CA SER A 297 0.43 20.55 -21.69
C SER A 297 0.14 21.26 -20.36
N ALA A 298 -0.26 22.52 -20.40
CA ALA A 298 -0.62 23.27 -19.20
C ALA A 298 -1.74 22.58 -18.41
N GLU A 299 -2.70 21.95 -19.10
CA GLU A 299 -3.78 21.18 -18.49
C GLU A 299 -3.25 19.94 -17.76
N ALA A 300 -2.41 19.12 -18.41
CA ALA A 300 -1.81 17.94 -17.79
C ALA A 300 -0.94 18.29 -16.59
N ARG A 301 -0.14 19.36 -16.67
CA ARG A 301 0.67 19.85 -15.54
C ARG A 301 -0.19 20.33 -14.37
N ALA A 302 -1.30 21.02 -14.65
CA ALA A 302 -2.23 21.46 -13.62
C ALA A 302 -2.90 20.26 -12.93
N ALA A 303 -3.34 19.25 -13.70
CA ALA A 303 -3.89 18.01 -13.17
C ALA A 303 -2.88 17.23 -12.32
N ALA A 304 -1.61 17.16 -12.76
CA ALA A 304 -0.52 16.53 -12.00
C ALA A 304 -0.25 17.24 -10.67
N ALA A 305 -0.20 18.58 -10.67
CA ALA A 305 0.05 19.40 -9.48
C ALA A 305 -1.11 19.34 -8.46
N ASP A 306 -2.33 19.01 -8.89
CA ASP A 306 -3.49 18.88 -8.02
C ASP A 306 -3.57 17.51 -7.32
N LEU A 307 -2.81 16.49 -7.78
CA LEU A 307 -2.73 15.18 -7.14
C LEU A 307 -1.98 15.27 -5.81
N ARG A 308 -2.64 14.85 -4.74
CA ARG A 308 -2.11 14.97 -3.37
C ARG A 308 -1.74 13.62 -2.79
N TYR A 309 -0.68 13.61 -1.98
CA TYR A 309 -0.19 12.42 -1.28
C TYR A 309 -0.11 12.65 0.22
N ARG A 310 -0.09 11.57 0.97
CA ARG A 310 0.27 11.54 2.39
C ARG A 310 1.64 10.90 2.54
N ASP A 311 2.45 11.54 3.34
CA ASP A 311 3.74 11.04 3.75
C ASP A 311 3.62 10.27 5.06
N PHE A 312 4.65 9.54 5.39
CA PHE A 312 4.61 8.57 6.47
C PHE A 312 5.88 8.64 7.31
N VAL A 313 5.71 8.61 8.61
CA VAL A 313 6.81 8.47 9.56
C VAL A 313 6.60 7.20 10.38
N THR A 314 7.63 6.36 10.42
CA THR A 314 7.72 5.23 11.33
C THR A 314 8.73 5.54 12.42
N VAL A 315 8.29 5.48 13.68
CA VAL A 315 9.17 5.53 14.85
C VAL A 315 9.28 4.12 15.41
N ALA A 316 10.43 3.49 15.21
CA ALA A 316 10.71 2.14 15.67
C ALA A 316 11.37 2.21 17.07
N LEU A 317 10.74 1.61 18.07
CA LEU A 317 11.19 1.62 19.47
C LEU A 317 11.56 0.21 19.92
N VAL A 318 12.77 0.05 20.42
CA VAL A 318 13.28 -1.20 20.99
C VAL A 318 12.88 -1.29 22.45
N VAL A 319 12.23 -2.39 22.82
CA VAL A 319 11.71 -2.62 24.17
C VAL A 319 11.99 -4.05 24.63
N PRO A 320 12.06 -4.36 25.93
CA PRO A 320 12.11 -5.73 26.40
C PRO A 320 10.86 -6.50 25.95
N ALA A 321 11.03 -7.70 25.40
CA ALA A 321 9.92 -8.52 24.90
C ALA A 321 8.88 -8.83 25.98
N ALA A 322 9.32 -8.99 27.25
CA ALA A 322 8.46 -9.24 28.39
C ALA A 322 7.47 -8.08 28.71
N LYS A 323 7.75 -6.87 28.20
CA LYS A 323 6.88 -5.70 28.40
C LYS A 323 5.77 -5.64 27.33
N VAL A 324 5.84 -6.42 26.27
CA VAL A 324 4.82 -6.47 25.20
C VAL A 324 3.85 -7.60 25.48
N SER A 325 2.71 -7.29 26.08
CA SER A 325 1.70 -8.29 26.49
C SER A 325 0.77 -8.76 25.37
N TRP A 326 0.89 -8.23 24.16
CA TRP A 326 0.02 -8.53 23.03
C TRP A 326 0.80 -9.16 21.87
N THR A 327 0.12 -10.02 21.10
CA THR A 327 0.71 -10.83 20.02
C THR A 327 0.09 -10.51 18.66
N ASP A 328 -0.61 -9.38 18.54
CA ASP A 328 -1.09 -8.90 17.25
C ASP A 328 0.09 -8.50 16.38
N ASN A 329 -0.02 -8.67 15.06
CA ASN A 329 0.97 -8.15 14.12
C ASN A 329 0.99 -6.62 14.20
N TRP A 330 -0.20 -6.00 14.33
CA TRP A 330 -0.37 -4.59 14.66
C TRP A 330 -1.67 -4.32 15.39
N ILE A 331 -1.75 -3.17 16.04
CA ILE A 331 -2.97 -2.64 16.63
C ILE A 331 -3.31 -1.28 16.01
N TYR A 332 -4.60 -1.06 15.73
CA TYR A 332 -5.13 0.22 15.25
C TYR A 332 -5.45 1.12 16.42
N ILE A 333 -4.88 2.32 16.49
CA ILE A 333 -5.04 3.22 17.62
C ILE A 333 -6.15 4.23 17.37
N HIS A 334 -7.32 3.93 17.93
CA HIS A 334 -8.50 4.79 17.85
C HIS A 334 -8.57 5.82 19.01
N ASP A 335 -7.61 5.78 19.93
CA ASP A 335 -7.56 6.70 21.05
C ASP A 335 -7.17 8.12 20.56
N PRO A 336 -7.98 9.16 20.88
CA PRO A 336 -7.69 10.53 20.46
C PRO A 336 -6.58 11.22 21.27
N SER A 337 -6.11 10.61 22.37
CA SER A 337 -5.06 11.18 23.22
C SER A 337 -3.68 11.16 22.60
N VAL A 338 -3.47 10.36 21.56
CA VAL A 338 -2.20 10.16 20.87
C VAL A 338 -2.34 10.39 19.37
N ARG A 339 -1.22 10.67 18.71
CA ARG A 339 -1.16 10.93 17.26
C ARG A 339 -0.92 9.66 16.45
N THR A 340 -0.21 8.67 17.03
CA THR A 340 0.03 7.41 16.33
C THR A 340 -1.30 6.79 15.88
N MET A 341 -1.32 6.29 14.64
CA MET A 341 -2.51 5.66 14.09
C MET A 341 -2.49 4.14 14.20
N ARG A 342 -1.31 3.54 14.19
CA ARG A 342 -1.10 2.10 14.23
C ARG A 342 0.24 1.80 14.92
N ILE A 343 0.30 0.71 15.65
CA ILE A 343 1.54 0.22 16.26
C ILE A 343 1.79 -1.19 15.75
N GLN A 344 2.89 -1.38 15.04
CA GLN A 344 3.41 -2.67 14.61
C GLN A 344 4.12 -3.38 15.75
N ASN A 345 4.04 -4.70 15.80
CA ASN A 345 4.80 -5.55 16.70
C ASN A 345 5.67 -6.49 15.85
N PHE A 346 6.89 -6.06 15.56
CA PHE A 346 7.75 -6.74 14.60
C PHE A 346 8.18 -8.14 15.07
N GLY A 347 8.25 -8.40 16.37
CA GLY A 347 8.45 -9.76 16.88
C GLY A 347 7.29 -10.72 16.58
N SER A 348 6.07 -10.19 16.41
CA SER A 348 4.92 -11.00 15.97
C SER A 348 4.90 -11.24 14.46
N TRP A 349 5.55 -10.39 13.66
CA TRP A 349 5.74 -10.61 12.24
C TRP A 349 6.79 -11.68 11.96
N SER A 350 7.98 -11.55 12.57
CA SER A 350 9.03 -12.54 12.47
C SER A 350 9.97 -12.48 13.69
N PRO A 351 10.33 -13.63 14.26
CA PRO A 351 11.35 -13.66 15.33
C PRO A 351 12.75 -13.29 14.81
N PHE A 352 12.98 -13.29 13.50
CA PHE A 352 14.25 -12.92 12.89
C PHE A 352 14.43 -11.41 12.69
N LEU A 353 13.37 -10.61 12.91
CA LEU A 353 13.46 -9.14 12.87
C LEU A 353 13.99 -8.57 14.18
N VAL A 354 13.90 -9.31 15.28
CA VAL A 354 14.22 -8.87 16.63
C VAL A 354 15.38 -9.64 17.23
N LYS A 355 16.00 -9.10 18.27
CA LYS A 355 17.07 -9.77 19.01
C LYS A 355 16.50 -10.50 20.22
N GLU A 356 17.24 -11.47 20.74
CA GLU A 356 16.82 -12.27 21.89
C GLU A 356 16.42 -11.40 23.10
N GLY A 357 15.26 -11.71 23.68
CA GLY A 357 14.70 -10.98 24.82
C GLY A 357 14.22 -9.57 24.53
N ARG A 358 14.24 -9.13 23.27
CA ARG A 358 13.81 -7.80 22.84
C ARG A 358 12.73 -7.87 21.76
N ASN A 359 12.03 -6.79 21.61
CA ASN A 359 11.03 -6.57 20.55
C ASN A 359 11.21 -5.18 19.96
N VAL A 360 10.68 -4.97 18.77
CA VAL A 360 10.61 -3.66 18.11
C VAL A 360 9.15 -3.32 17.86
N LEU A 361 8.72 -2.16 18.37
CA LEU A 361 7.40 -1.60 18.14
C LEU A 361 7.52 -0.44 17.13
N GLY A 362 6.80 -0.51 16.03
CA GLY A 362 6.77 0.54 15.00
C GLY A 362 5.54 1.42 15.14
N LEU A 363 5.71 2.64 15.63
CA LEU A 363 4.64 3.62 15.72
C LEU A 363 4.52 4.37 14.40
N GLU A 364 3.33 4.40 13.83
CA GLU A 364 3.07 4.94 12.52
C GLU A 364 2.31 6.26 12.59
N TYR A 365 2.85 7.25 11.88
CA TYR A 365 2.28 8.59 11.78
C TYR A 365 2.10 8.98 10.31
N THR A 366 0.93 9.45 9.93
CA THR A 366 0.73 10.10 8.65
C THR A 366 0.97 11.60 8.80
N VAL A 367 1.77 12.13 7.91
CA VAL A 367 2.24 13.52 7.93
C VAL A 367 2.18 14.09 6.51
N ARG A 368 2.57 15.34 6.36
CA ARG A 368 2.90 15.95 5.07
C ARG A 368 4.32 16.49 5.12
N GLU A 369 5.01 16.43 4.00
CA GLU A 369 6.30 17.10 3.84
C GLU A 369 6.18 18.57 4.26
N GLY A 370 7.13 19.03 5.09
CA GLY A 370 7.10 20.38 5.67
C GLY A 370 6.27 20.56 6.94
N ASP A 371 5.43 19.58 7.34
CA ASP A 371 4.75 19.62 8.63
C ASP A 371 5.76 19.62 9.79
N ALA A 372 5.37 20.15 10.95
CA ALA A 372 6.20 20.12 12.16
C ALA A 372 6.67 18.70 12.52
N SER A 373 5.82 17.69 12.33
CA SER A 373 6.19 16.28 12.57
C SER A 373 7.15 15.70 11.53
N TRP A 374 7.13 16.22 10.31
CA TRP A 374 8.08 15.81 9.26
C TRP A 374 9.45 16.42 9.51
N THR A 375 9.49 17.67 9.94
CA THR A 375 10.73 18.46 10.14
C THR A 375 11.33 18.30 11.53
N SER A 376 10.61 17.72 12.52
CA SER A 376 11.13 17.48 13.86
C SER A 376 12.39 16.61 13.82
N PRO A 377 13.38 16.87 14.69
CA PRO A 377 14.51 15.98 14.93
C PRO A 377 14.07 14.56 15.29
N ASP A 378 14.88 13.57 14.95
CA ASP A 378 14.56 12.16 15.22
C ASP A 378 14.38 11.88 16.71
N GLU A 379 15.20 12.53 17.57
CA GLU A 379 15.11 12.41 19.02
C GLU A 379 13.77 12.89 19.57
N GLU A 380 13.21 13.97 19.02
CA GLU A 380 11.89 14.48 19.43
C GLU A 380 10.76 13.51 19.06
N LEU A 381 10.86 12.88 17.88
CA LEU A 381 9.90 11.89 17.42
C LEU A 381 10.01 10.59 18.24
N VAL A 382 11.20 10.18 18.61
CA VAL A 382 11.43 9.05 19.54
C VAL A 382 10.79 9.35 20.89
N GLU A 383 11.04 10.53 21.45
CA GLU A 383 10.45 10.94 22.75
C GLU A 383 8.92 11.08 22.64
N LEU A 384 8.38 11.52 21.51
CA LEU A 384 6.93 11.50 21.25
C LEU A 384 6.41 10.05 21.33
N GLY A 385 7.05 9.13 20.61
CA GLY A 385 6.65 7.72 20.59
C GLY A 385 6.67 7.07 21.98
N LYS A 386 7.70 7.35 22.79
CA LYS A 386 7.79 6.87 24.19
C LYS A 386 6.60 7.36 25.02
N ARG A 387 6.32 8.68 24.99
CA ARG A 387 5.19 9.27 25.70
C ARG A 387 3.85 8.71 25.26
N GLU A 388 3.69 8.42 23.96
CA GLU A 388 2.44 7.86 23.45
C GLU A 388 2.24 6.41 23.88
N LEU A 389 3.28 5.57 23.90
CA LEU A 389 3.20 4.21 24.44
C LEU A 389 2.81 4.22 25.92
N GLU A 390 3.41 5.11 26.72
CA GLU A 390 3.08 5.28 28.14
C GLU A 390 1.66 5.81 28.34
N THR A 391 1.24 6.81 27.57
CA THR A 391 -0.14 7.36 27.59
C THR A 391 -1.19 6.28 27.29
N LEU A 392 -0.87 5.36 26.37
CA LEU A 392 -1.74 4.23 26.04
C LEU A 392 -1.67 3.11 27.10
N GLY A 393 -0.72 3.15 28.04
CA GLY A 393 -0.48 2.09 29.02
C GLY A 393 0.03 0.79 28.38
N LEU A 394 0.73 0.88 27.25
CA LEU A 394 1.25 -0.28 26.52
C LEU A 394 2.67 -0.64 26.95
N VAL A 395 3.55 0.35 27.11
CA VAL A 395 4.93 0.22 27.56
C VAL A 395 5.32 1.51 28.27
N ASP A 396 6.02 1.41 29.40
CA ASP A 396 6.52 2.58 30.12
C ASP A 396 7.66 3.25 29.32
N ALA A 397 7.70 4.58 29.29
CA ALA A 397 8.72 5.32 28.53
C ALA A 397 10.15 4.94 28.91
N GLY A 398 10.39 4.64 30.19
CA GLY A 398 11.69 4.21 30.72
C GLY A 398 12.13 2.80 30.30
N ASP A 399 11.24 1.97 29.77
CA ASP A 399 11.56 0.64 29.24
C ASP A 399 12.05 0.67 27.78
N VAL A 400 12.01 1.82 27.11
CA VAL A 400 12.48 1.96 25.72
C VAL A 400 14.01 2.12 25.71
N GLU A 401 14.69 1.16 25.11
CA GLU A 401 16.16 1.07 25.10
C GLU A 401 16.82 1.80 23.94
N ALA A 402 16.15 1.84 22.77
CA ALA A 402 16.61 2.55 21.58
C ALA A 402 15.42 2.98 20.71
N GLY A 403 15.63 3.98 19.85
CA GLY A 403 14.63 4.46 18.92
C GLY A 403 15.21 4.91 17.59
N PHE A 404 14.49 4.65 16.51
CA PHE A 404 14.88 4.99 15.13
C PHE A 404 13.70 5.60 14.39
N VAL A 405 13.99 6.53 13.49
CA VAL A 405 12.97 7.21 12.69
C VAL A 405 13.20 6.97 11.21
N VAL A 406 12.15 6.67 10.49
CA VAL A 406 12.16 6.58 9.02
C VAL A 406 11.05 7.43 8.47
N ARG A 407 11.39 8.30 7.52
CA ARG A 407 10.47 9.14 6.77
C ARG A 407 10.27 8.56 5.37
N GLN A 408 9.03 8.46 4.93
CA GLN A 408 8.68 7.98 3.61
C GLN A 408 7.76 8.99 2.93
N LEU A 409 8.24 9.58 1.84
CA LEU A 409 7.45 10.45 0.98
C LEU A 409 6.41 9.66 0.19
N LYS A 410 5.27 10.29 -0.08
CA LYS A 410 4.23 9.81 -1.00
C LYS A 410 3.79 8.36 -0.75
N ALA A 411 3.62 7.99 0.52
CA ALA A 411 3.23 6.64 0.91
C ALA A 411 1.79 6.29 0.49
N TYR A 412 0.90 7.28 0.48
CA TYR A 412 -0.52 7.09 0.15
C TYR A 412 -1.04 8.16 -0.80
N PRO A 413 -1.65 7.80 -1.96
CA PRO A 413 -2.42 8.73 -2.76
C PRO A 413 -3.69 9.16 -1.99
N ILE A 414 -4.05 10.43 -2.03
CA ILE A 414 -5.27 10.97 -1.42
C ILE A 414 -6.36 11.01 -2.47
N TYR A 415 -7.45 10.29 -2.22
CA TYR A 415 -8.62 10.27 -3.09
C TYR A 415 -9.60 11.37 -2.66
N ASP A 416 -9.51 12.51 -3.31
CA ASP A 416 -10.50 13.58 -3.20
C ASP A 416 -11.51 13.51 -4.35
N ASP A 417 -12.36 14.52 -4.46
CA ASP A 417 -13.42 14.60 -5.48
C ASP A 417 -12.92 14.85 -6.92
N ARG A 418 -11.63 15.17 -7.11
CA ARG A 418 -11.03 15.52 -8.39
C ARG A 418 -9.99 14.53 -8.91
N TYR A 419 -9.51 13.62 -8.05
CA TYR A 419 -8.38 12.76 -8.41
C TYR A 419 -8.63 11.90 -9.66
N GLU A 420 -9.84 11.36 -9.83
CA GLU A 420 -10.17 10.52 -10.99
C GLU A 420 -10.09 11.31 -12.31
N ALA A 421 -10.68 12.51 -12.32
CA ALA A 421 -10.62 13.39 -13.48
C ALA A 421 -9.16 13.78 -13.80
N ASN A 422 -8.38 14.11 -12.78
CA ASN A 422 -6.98 14.46 -12.95
C ASN A 422 -6.18 13.26 -13.51
N VAL A 423 -6.34 12.07 -12.96
CA VAL A 423 -5.65 10.85 -13.46
C VAL A 423 -6.02 10.55 -14.90
N LEU A 424 -7.29 10.73 -15.30
CA LEU A 424 -7.72 10.55 -16.69
C LEU A 424 -7.00 11.51 -17.64
N VAL A 425 -6.89 12.80 -17.29
CA VAL A 425 -6.15 13.79 -18.08
C VAL A 425 -4.70 13.35 -18.28
N LEU A 426 -4.03 12.83 -17.24
CA LEU A 426 -2.65 12.38 -17.34
C LEU A 426 -2.50 11.14 -18.22
N ARG A 427 -3.41 10.18 -18.10
CA ARG A 427 -3.45 8.97 -18.95
C ARG A 427 -3.64 9.32 -20.42
N ASP A 428 -4.60 10.18 -20.73
CA ASP A 428 -4.91 10.61 -22.10
C ASP A 428 -3.71 11.36 -22.71
N TRP A 429 -3.06 12.20 -21.91
CA TRP A 429 -1.87 12.90 -22.36
C TRP A 429 -0.72 11.91 -22.68
N LEU A 430 -0.41 10.97 -21.78
CA LEU A 430 0.63 9.97 -21.99
C LEU A 430 0.32 9.09 -23.20
N SER A 431 -0.90 8.61 -23.35
CA SER A 431 -1.31 7.76 -24.48
C SER A 431 -1.11 8.45 -25.84
N THR A 432 -1.22 9.78 -25.88
CA THR A 432 -1.10 10.57 -27.11
C THR A 432 0.34 11.01 -27.40
N HIS A 433 1.11 11.38 -26.36
CA HIS A 433 2.39 12.05 -26.51
C HIS A 433 3.60 11.18 -26.15
N ALA A 434 3.39 10.09 -25.41
CA ALA A 434 4.43 9.16 -24.97
C ALA A 434 3.84 7.75 -24.76
N SER A 435 3.28 7.18 -25.81
CA SER A 435 2.49 5.94 -25.78
C SER A 435 3.28 4.70 -25.30
N ASN A 436 4.60 4.78 -25.30
CA ASN A 436 5.53 3.77 -24.79
C ASN A 436 6.04 4.07 -23.37
N VAL A 437 5.38 4.98 -22.66
CA VAL A 437 5.60 5.20 -21.23
C VAL A 437 4.46 4.56 -20.47
N HIS A 438 4.77 3.58 -19.63
CA HIS A 438 3.82 2.70 -18.97
C HIS A 438 3.85 2.91 -17.44
N PRO A 439 2.93 3.70 -16.87
CA PRO A 439 2.81 3.84 -15.41
C PRO A 439 2.35 2.52 -14.77
N VAL A 440 3.05 2.08 -13.71
CA VAL A 440 2.73 0.86 -12.95
C VAL A 440 2.80 1.09 -11.44
N GLY A 441 2.18 0.20 -10.68
CA GLY A 441 2.26 0.22 -9.23
C GLY A 441 1.45 1.33 -8.56
N ARG A 442 1.69 1.55 -7.26
CA ARG A 442 0.89 2.46 -6.43
C ARG A 442 0.98 3.91 -6.88
N ASN A 443 2.19 4.45 -6.92
CA ASN A 443 2.42 5.88 -7.20
C ASN A 443 2.41 6.18 -8.69
N GLY A 444 2.90 5.26 -9.52
CA GLY A 444 2.86 5.41 -10.98
C GLY A 444 1.44 5.48 -11.53
N MET A 445 0.49 4.82 -10.87
CA MET A 445 -0.92 4.84 -11.27
C MET A 445 -1.80 5.72 -10.39
N PHE A 446 -1.24 6.37 -9.37
CA PHE A 446 -2.02 7.07 -8.34
C PHE A 446 -3.15 6.20 -7.76
N ARG A 447 -2.83 4.94 -7.44
CA ARG A 447 -3.79 3.95 -6.91
C ARG A 447 -3.32 3.36 -5.59
N TYR A 448 -4.27 3.04 -4.71
CA TYR A 448 -3.97 2.37 -3.43
C TYR A 448 -3.72 0.87 -3.65
N ASN A 449 -2.76 0.56 -4.51
CA ASN A 449 -2.33 -0.80 -4.78
C ASN A 449 -1.56 -1.39 -3.59
N ASN A 450 -1.86 -2.63 -3.22
CA ASN A 450 -0.96 -3.44 -2.40
C ASN A 450 0.21 -3.93 -3.26
N GLN A 451 1.19 -4.59 -2.65
CA GLN A 451 2.37 -5.04 -3.41
C GLN A 451 2.02 -6.02 -4.53
N ASP A 452 1.08 -6.95 -4.31
CA ASP A 452 0.64 -7.91 -5.32
C ASP A 452 -0.05 -7.25 -6.52
N HIS A 453 -0.89 -6.25 -6.31
CA HIS A 453 -1.45 -5.45 -7.40
C HIS A 453 -0.36 -4.69 -8.14
N SER A 454 0.62 -4.13 -7.41
CA SER A 454 1.75 -3.42 -8.03
C SER A 454 2.58 -4.37 -8.89
N MET A 455 2.83 -5.59 -8.43
CA MET A 455 3.50 -6.65 -9.20
C MET A 455 2.67 -7.03 -10.42
N TYR A 456 1.36 -7.25 -10.24
CA TYR A 456 0.50 -7.69 -11.33
C TYR A 456 0.36 -6.64 -12.44
N THR A 457 0.32 -5.34 -12.10
CA THR A 457 0.37 -4.27 -13.11
C THR A 457 1.63 -4.33 -13.94
N ALA A 458 2.78 -4.63 -13.33
CA ALA A 458 4.05 -4.77 -14.03
C ALA A 458 4.08 -6.02 -14.92
N MET A 459 3.57 -7.17 -14.46
CA MET A 459 3.48 -8.40 -15.25
C MET A 459 2.67 -8.18 -16.52
N LEU A 460 1.46 -7.60 -16.40
CA LEU A 460 0.61 -7.31 -17.56
C LEU A 460 1.25 -6.29 -18.51
N THR A 461 1.97 -5.30 -17.99
CA THR A 461 2.70 -4.33 -18.80
C THR A 461 3.80 -5.02 -19.60
N VAL A 462 4.57 -5.92 -18.99
CA VAL A 462 5.61 -6.68 -19.69
C VAL A 462 5.00 -7.59 -20.75
N GLU A 463 3.88 -8.27 -20.46
CA GLU A 463 3.15 -9.07 -21.48
C GLU A 463 2.70 -8.19 -22.67
N ASN A 464 2.21 -6.98 -22.42
CA ASN A 464 1.84 -6.04 -23.48
C ASN A 464 3.05 -5.65 -24.33
N ILE A 465 4.19 -5.36 -23.73
CA ILE A 465 5.41 -4.97 -24.44
C ILE A 465 5.97 -6.14 -25.24
N VAL A 466 6.14 -7.31 -24.62
CA VAL A 466 6.87 -8.44 -25.20
C VAL A 466 6.01 -9.28 -26.16
N ALA A 467 4.78 -9.54 -25.79
CA ALA A 467 3.87 -10.40 -26.55
C ALA A 467 2.86 -9.61 -27.40
N GLY A 468 2.87 -8.28 -27.34
CA GLY A 468 1.90 -7.44 -28.08
C GLY A 468 0.45 -7.66 -27.63
N THR A 469 0.23 -8.07 -26.37
CA THR A 469 -1.11 -8.20 -25.80
C THR A 469 -1.69 -6.81 -25.51
N ASP A 470 -3.00 -6.75 -25.27
CA ASP A 470 -3.71 -5.50 -24.96
C ASP A 470 -4.44 -5.64 -23.61
N HIS A 471 -3.67 -5.92 -22.56
CA HIS A 471 -4.22 -5.98 -21.20
C HIS A 471 -4.51 -4.56 -20.71
N ASP A 472 -5.71 -4.33 -20.20
CA ASP A 472 -6.01 -3.09 -19.47
C ASP A 472 -5.37 -3.12 -18.07
N VAL A 473 -4.14 -2.64 -17.97
CA VAL A 473 -3.39 -2.54 -16.73
C VAL A 473 -4.11 -1.65 -15.70
N TRP A 474 -4.87 -0.67 -16.18
CA TRP A 474 -5.63 0.22 -15.32
C TRP A 474 -6.88 -0.42 -14.71
N SER A 475 -7.30 -1.60 -15.16
CA SER A 475 -8.38 -2.37 -14.54
C SER A 475 -7.95 -3.18 -13.33
N VAL A 476 -6.64 -3.33 -13.07
CA VAL A 476 -6.11 -4.00 -11.87
C VAL A 476 -6.51 -3.21 -10.63
N ASN A 477 -6.92 -3.91 -9.57
CA ASN A 477 -7.40 -3.31 -8.34
C ASN A 477 -8.63 -2.40 -8.55
N VAL A 478 -9.62 -2.91 -9.28
CA VAL A 478 -10.98 -2.36 -9.16
C VAL A 478 -11.44 -2.70 -7.75
N GLU A 479 -11.56 -1.71 -6.90
CA GLU A 479 -11.70 -1.80 -5.42
C GLU A 479 -12.87 -2.64 -4.90
N GLU A 480 -13.66 -3.27 -5.79
CA GLU A 480 -14.88 -3.98 -5.43
C GLU A 480 -14.65 -5.32 -4.72
N ASP A 481 -13.50 -6.01 -4.88
CA ASP A 481 -13.33 -7.38 -4.41
C ASP A 481 -12.12 -7.66 -3.51
N TYR A 482 -11.30 -6.66 -3.21
CA TYR A 482 -10.10 -6.86 -2.40
C TYR A 482 -10.34 -6.65 -0.91
N HIS A 483 -11.25 -7.43 -0.35
CA HIS A 483 -11.23 -7.72 1.08
C HIS A 483 -10.52 -9.06 1.27
N GLU A 484 -9.70 -9.16 2.31
CA GLU A 484 -9.05 -10.39 2.79
C GLU A 484 -10.10 -11.45 3.21
N GLU A 485 -11.12 -11.67 2.37
CA GLU A 485 -12.27 -12.52 2.61
C GLU A 485 -12.17 -13.79 1.75
N ARG A 486 -12.27 -14.95 2.37
CA ARG A 486 -12.50 -16.22 1.66
C ARG A 486 -13.90 -16.19 1.06
N GLN A 487 -14.04 -16.32 -0.25
CA GLN A 487 -15.32 -16.71 -0.85
C GLN A 487 -15.61 -18.17 -0.51
N ALA A 488 -16.85 -18.47 -0.08
CA ALA A 488 -17.28 -19.82 0.15
C ALA A 488 -17.08 -20.66 -1.12
N ALA A 489 -16.43 -21.81 -0.99
CA ALA A 489 -16.21 -22.77 -2.08
C ALA A 489 -17.54 -23.09 -2.77
N GLY A 490 -17.73 -22.71 -4.03
CA GLY A 490 -18.96 -23.02 -4.76
C GLY A 490 -19.20 -22.37 -6.10
N ARG A 491 -18.28 -21.59 -6.67
CA ARG A 491 -18.37 -21.18 -8.06
C ARG A 491 -17.02 -21.31 -8.74
N HIS A 492 -17.00 -22.05 -9.84
CA HIS A 492 -15.85 -22.12 -10.76
C HIS A 492 -15.66 -20.72 -11.39
N GLY A 493 -14.91 -19.85 -10.69
CA GLY A 493 -14.33 -18.65 -11.27
C GLY A 493 -13.09 -19.07 -12.07
N THR A 494 -12.90 -18.50 -13.25
CA THR A 494 -11.63 -18.55 -13.97
C THR A 494 -10.56 -18.02 -13.01
N GLY A 495 -9.40 -18.65 -12.89
CA GLY A 495 -8.36 -18.49 -11.85
C GLY A 495 -7.89 -17.10 -11.40
N ARG A 496 -8.63 -16.04 -11.75
CA ARG A 496 -8.41 -14.65 -11.33
C ARG A 496 -9.19 -14.24 -10.06
N ASP A 497 -10.20 -15.01 -9.64
CA ASP A 497 -11.19 -14.61 -8.62
C ASP A 497 -11.16 -15.45 -7.34
N ALA A 498 -10.35 -16.51 -7.29
CA ALA A 498 -10.23 -17.36 -6.13
C ALA A 498 -9.04 -16.95 -5.25
N PRO A 499 -9.19 -16.89 -3.91
CA PRO A 499 -8.03 -16.71 -3.03
C PRO A 499 -7.06 -17.89 -3.24
N VAL A 500 -5.80 -17.59 -3.53
CA VAL A 500 -4.73 -18.59 -3.59
C VAL A 500 -4.34 -18.94 -2.15
N LEU A 501 -4.40 -20.21 -1.80
CA LEU A 501 -3.84 -20.68 -0.52
C LEU A 501 -2.31 -20.66 -0.65
N PRO A 502 -1.59 -20.11 0.36
CA PRO A 502 -0.14 -20.17 0.38
C PRO A 502 0.34 -21.62 0.19
N ARG A 503 1.37 -21.85 -0.64
CA ARG A 503 1.91 -23.20 -0.91
C ARG A 503 2.22 -23.97 0.38
N ALA A 504 2.84 -23.29 1.35
CA ALA A 504 3.15 -23.87 2.65
C ALA A 504 1.92 -24.26 3.49
N ALA A 505 0.71 -23.82 3.13
CA ALA A 505 -0.55 -24.22 3.79
C ALA A 505 -1.20 -25.44 3.12
N LEU A 506 -0.77 -25.82 1.91
CA LEU A 506 -1.28 -27.01 1.18
C LEU A 506 -0.57 -28.30 1.57
N GLU A 507 0.58 -28.22 2.26
CA GLU A 507 1.41 -29.35 2.68
C GLU A 507 1.15 -29.78 4.14
N ARG A 508 0.15 -29.22 4.81
CA ARG A 508 -0.32 -29.60 6.17
C ARG A 508 -1.72 -30.27 6.06
#